data_2e678584ac6ee0b10ca4be2b3a46d5a1
#
_entry.id   2e678584ac6ee0b10ca4be2b3a46d5a1
#
_cell.length_a   1.000
_cell.length_b   1.000
_cell.length_c   1.000
_cell.angle_alpha   90.00
_cell.angle_beta   90.00
_cell.angle_gamma   90.00
#
_symmetry.space_group_name_H-M   'P 1'
#
loop_
_entity.id
_entity.type
_entity.pdbx_description
1 polymer ?
#
loop_
_entity_poly.entity_id
_entity_poly.type
_entity_poly.pdbx_seq_one_letter_code
_entity_poly.pdbx_strand_id
1 'polypeptide(L)'
;MFRRSKNNSYDTLQTKQRFSIKKFKFGAASVLIGISFLGGFTQGQFNISTDTVFAAEVISGSAVTLNTNMTKNVQNGRAYIDLYDVKNGKIDPLQLITLNSPDLKAQYVIRQGGNYFTQPSELTTVGAASINYTVLKTDGSPHTKPDGQVDIINVSLTIYNSSALRDKIDEVKKKAEDPKWDEGSRDKVLISLDDIKTDIDNNPKTQSDIANKITEVTNLEKILVPRIPDADKNDPAGKDQQVNVGETPKAEDSIG
;
A
#
# COMPACT_ATOMS: atom_id res chain seq x y z
N MET A 1 -5.94 63.01 -50.03
CA MET A 1 -6.38 63.02 -48.62
C MET A 1 -6.39 61.57 -48.12
N PHE A 2 -5.33 61.12 -47.47
CA PHE A 2 -5.19 59.75 -47.01
C PHE A 2 -5.50 59.68 -45.52
N ARG A 3 -6.51 58.90 -45.10
CA ARG A 3 -6.80 58.59 -43.74
C ARG A 3 -6.07 57.30 -43.32
N ARG A 4 -5.18 57.40 -42.36
CA ARG A 4 -4.49 56.27 -41.71
C ARG A 4 -5.49 55.51 -40.84
N SER A 5 -5.57 54.18 -41.06
CA SER A 5 -6.19 53.22 -40.17
C SER A 5 -5.29 53.01 -38.94
N LYS A 6 -5.85 53.09 -37.72
CA LYS A 6 -5.19 52.74 -36.49
C LYS A 6 -5.35 51.23 -36.24
N ASN A 7 -4.24 50.51 -36.23
CA ASN A 7 -4.20 49.14 -35.74
C ASN A 7 -4.36 49.15 -34.22
N ASN A 8 -5.43 48.53 -33.71
CA ASN A 8 -5.56 48.20 -32.30
C ASN A 8 -4.77 46.89 -32.07
N SER A 9 -3.60 47.06 -31.46
CA SER A 9 -2.84 45.96 -30.86
C SER A 9 -3.50 45.64 -29.54
N TYR A 10 -4.04 44.42 -29.43
CA TYR A 10 -4.46 43.89 -28.11
C TYR A 10 -3.24 43.39 -27.39
N ASP A 11 -2.79 44.23 -26.43
CA ASP A 11 -1.77 43.83 -25.46
C ASP A 11 -2.38 42.82 -24.49
N THR A 12 -2.06 41.56 -24.66
CA THR A 12 -2.33 40.51 -23.70
C THR A 12 -1.39 40.68 -22.52
N LEU A 13 -1.86 41.38 -21.50
CA LEU A 13 -1.19 41.45 -20.21
C LEU A 13 -1.13 40.06 -19.58
N GLN A 14 -0.04 39.33 -19.85
CA GLN A 14 0.32 38.19 -19.05
C GLN A 14 0.73 38.66 -17.64
N THR A 15 -0.20 38.57 -16.74
CA THR A 15 0.07 38.77 -15.31
C THR A 15 0.92 37.62 -14.81
N LYS A 16 2.24 37.81 -14.76
CA LYS A 16 3.14 36.88 -14.07
C LYS A 16 2.84 36.96 -12.57
N GLN A 17 2.07 36.01 -12.08
CA GLN A 17 1.92 35.82 -10.64
C GLN A 17 3.25 35.36 -10.06
N ARG A 18 3.94 36.24 -9.38
CA ARG A 18 5.14 35.90 -8.58
C ARG A 18 4.67 35.40 -7.21
N PHE A 19 4.65 34.12 -7.02
CA PHE A 19 4.49 33.54 -5.69
C PHE A 19 5.79 33.70 -4.92
N SER A 20 5.83 34.61 -3.97
CA SER A 20 6.92 34.70 -3.01
C SER A 20 6.64 33.76 -1.85
N ILE A 21 7.35 32.67 -1.77
CA ILE A 21 7.31 31.74 -0.63
C ILE A 21 8.07 32.43 0.52
N LYS A 22 7.33 33.04 1.45
CA LYS A 22 7.91 33.45 2.73
C LYS A 22 8.20 32.20 3.56
N LYS A 23 9.46 31.96 3.84
CA LYS A 23 9.90 30.91 4.78
C LYS A 23 9.37 31.26 6.17
N PHE A 24 8.30 30.61 6.60
CA PHE A 24 7.86 30.67 7.98
C PHE A 24 8.71 29.74 8.84
N LYS A 25 9.32 30.30 9.88
CA LYS A 25 10.10 29.58 10.92
C LYS A 25 9.15 28.93 11.93
N PHE A 26 8.24 28.08 11.50
CA PHE A 26 7.45 27.25 12.44
C PHE A 26 7.44 25.83 11.91
N GLY A 27 7.81 24.91 12.84
CA GLY A 27 7.96 23.51 12.51
C GLY A 27 6.68 22.86 12.01
N ALA A 28 6.84 21.79 11.33
CA ALA A 28 5.97 20.65 10.89
C ALA A 28 4.44 20.84 10.71
N ALA A 29 3.85 21.96 11.11
CA ALA A 29 2.41 22.20 11.01
C ALA A 29 1.93 22.90 9.72
N SER A 30 2.85 23.31 8.83
CA SER A 30 2.51 24.19 7.70
C SER A 30 2.37 23.53 6.34
N VAL A 31 2.36 22.20 6.25
CA VAL A 31 2.19 21.49 4.97
C VAL A 31 0.73 21.28 4.59
N LEU A 32 -0.20 21.49 5.53
CA LEU A 32 -1.62 21.16 5.35
C LEU A 32 -2.46 22.22 4.62
N ILE A 33 -1.92 23.41 4.32
CA ILE A 33 -2.71 24.52 3.74
C ILE A 33 -2.71 24.51 2.19
N GLY A 34 -1.88 23.71 1.56
CA GLY A 34 -1.69 23.72 0.09
C GLY A 34 -2.69 22.93 -0.74
N ILE A 35 -3.44 22.01 -0.17
CA ILE A 35 -4.24 21.04 -0.94
C ILE A 35 -5.72 21.43 -1.06
N SER A 36 -6.18 22.39 -0.29
CA SER A 36 -7.60 22.82 -0.28
C SER A 36 -8.04 23.63 -1.50
N PHE A 37 -7.17 23.90 -2.48
CA PHE A 37 -7.46 24.89 -3.52
C PHE A 37 -7.57 24.38 -4.96
N LEU A 38 -7.41 23.08 -5.20
CA LEU A 38 -7.47 22.51 -6.55
C LEU A 38 -8.43 21.31 -6.64
N GLY A 39 -9.70 21.59 -6.61
CA GLY A 39 -10.69 20.57 -6.94
C GLY A 39 -12.04 20.90 -6.35
N GLY A 40 -13.00 21.18 -7.23
CA GLY A 40 -14.38 21.41 -6.83
C GLY A 40 -14.87 20.27 -5.96
N PHE A 41 -15.19 20.59 -4.71
CA PHE A 41 -15.77 19.64 -3.77
C PHE A 41 -17.18 19.29 -4.22
N THR A 42 -17.37 18.10 -4.75
CA THR A 42 -18.66 17.45 -4.69
C THR A 42 -18.90 17.08 -3.23
N GLN A 43 -20.00 17.56 -2.67
CA GLN A 43 -20.43 17.29 -1.29
C GLN A 43 -20.23 15.79 -0.96
N GLY A 44 -19.42 15.51 0.06
CA GLY A 44 -19.29 14.19 0.64
C GLY A 44 -18.07 13.37 0.23
N GLN A 45 -17.07 13.92 -0.47
CA GLN A 45 -15.83 13.18 -0.74
C GLN A 45 -14.67 13.62 0.17
N PHE A 46 -14.13 12.68 0.88
CA PHE A 46 -12.87 12.79 1.59
C PHE A 46 -11.70 12.77 0.63
N ASN A 47 -10.89 13.83 0.60
CA ASN A 47 -9.54 13.77 0.09
C ASN A 47 -8.59 13.59 1.27
N ILE A 48 -8.12 12.38 1.48
CA ILE A 48 -7.12 12.08 2.48
C ILE A 48 -5.75 12.24 1.83
N SER A 49 -4.94 13.13 2.37
CA SER A 49 -3.58 13.41 1.89
C SER A 49 -2.62 12.25 2.17
N THR A 50 -1.77 11.93 1.20
CA THR A 50 -0.90 10.75 1.17
C THR A 50 0.43 10.90 1.91
N ASP A 51 0.67 11.95 2.64
CA ASP A 51 1.94 12.12 3.36
C ASP A 51 1.85 11.69 4.81
N THR A 52 2.26 10.45 5.01
CA THR A 52 3.04 9.95 6.15
C THR A 52 3.07 10.80 7.42
N VAL A 53 1.98 10.95 8.11
CA VAL A 53 1.99 11.02 9.56
C VAL A 53 0.72 10.34 10.04
N PHE A 54 0.85 9.36 10.91
CA PHE A 54 -0.21 8.68 11.64
C PHE A 54 -0.90 9.65 12.61
N ALA A 55 -1.45 10.72 12.07
CA ALA A 55 -2.32 11.62 12.80
C ALA A 55 -3.74 11.35 12.31
N ALA A 56 -4.62 11.09 13.25
CA ALA A 56 -6.04 11.02 13.00
C ALA A 56 -6.48 12.26 12.21
N GLU A 57 -6.92 12.08 10.95
CA GLU A 57 -7.32 13.20 10.12
C GLU A 57 -8.67 13.73 10.60
N VAL A 58 -8.64 14.95 11.13
CA VAL A 58 -9.85 15.65 11.52
C VAL A 58 -10.54 16.18 10.28
N ILE A 59 -11.74 15.69 10.04
CA ILE A 59 -12.61 16.18 8.98
C ILE A 59 -13.05 17.60 9.33
N SER A 60 -12.67 18.56 8.50
CA SER A 60 -12.97 19.96 8.77
C SER A 60 -14.46 20.18 9.10
N GLY A 61 -14.72 20.68 10.31
CA GLY A 61 -16.06 20.95 10.81
C GLY A 61 -16.91 19.75 11.19
N SER A 62 -16.41 18.52 11.04
CA SER A 62 -17.09 17.29 11.50
C SER A 62 -16.72 16.94 12.93
N ALA A 63 -17.65 16.28 13.61
CA ALA A 63 -17.43 15.70 14.93
C ALA A 63 -16.77 14.31 14.88
N VAL A 64 -16.23 13.91 13.74
CA VAL A 64 -15.64 12.59 13.50
C VAL A 64 -14.21 12.70 13.01
N THR A 65 -13.37 11.78 13.48
CA THR A 65 -12.01 11.56 13.02
C THR A 65 -11.89 10.15 12.47
N LEU A 66 -11.16 9.96 11.36
CA LEU A 66 -10.84 8.63 10.87
C LEU A 66 -9.82 7.94 11.76
N ASN A 67 -10.07 6.67 12.08
CA ASN A 67 -9.11 5.82 12.76
C ASN A 67 -8.18 5.17 11.74
N THR A 68 -7.02 5.78 11.51
CA THR A 68 -6.04 5.32 10.52
C THR A 68 -5.25 4.07 10.95
N ASN A 69 -5.38 3.62 12.21
CA ASN A 69 -4.68 2.42 12.69
C ASN A 69 -5.14 1.13 12.00
N MET A 70 -6.33 1.14 11.39
CA MET A 70 -6.86 -0.01 10.64
C MET A 70 -6.60 0.08 9.13
N THR A 71 -6.04 1.19 8.65
CA THR A 71 -5.80 1.42 7.22
C THR A 71 -4.32 1.45 6.94
N LYS A 72 -3.83 0.66 6.00
CA LYS A 72 -2.39 0.64 5.67
C LYS A 72 -1.94 1.90 4.94
N ASN A 73 -2.83 2.49 4.18
CA ASN A 73 -2.54 3.74 3.49
C ASN A 73 -3.83 4.37 2.96
N VAL A 74 -3.80 5.67 2.79
CA VAL A 74 -4.85 6.40 2.10
C VAL A 74 -4.27 7.00 0.84
N GLN A 75 -4.73 6.55 -0.31
CA GLN A 75 -4.34 7.10 -1.61
C GLN A 75 -5.58 7.58 -2.37
N ASN A 76 -5.50 8.77 -2.96
CA ASN A 76 -6.56 9.32 -3.80
C ASN A 76 -7.95 9.34 -3.12
N GLY A 77 -8.01 9.68 -1.83
CA GLY A 77 -9.24 9.73 -1.05
C GLY A 77 -9.87 8.37 -0.74
N ARG A 78 -9.08 7.30 -0.80
CA ARG A 78 -9.52 5.93 -0.53
C ARG A 78 -8.63 5.27 0.52
N ALA A 79 -9.23 4.67 1.53
CA ALA A 79 -8.54 3.86 2.52
C ALA A 79 -8.40 2.41 2.04
N TYR A 80 -7.26 1.79 2.34
CA TYR A 80 -6.94 0.42 1.96
C TYR A 80 -6.84 -0.44 3.22
N ILE A 81 -7.57 -1.55 3.26
CA ILE A 81 -7.61 -2.44 4.42
C ILE A 81 -7.31 -3.86 3.98
N ASP A 82 -6.33 -4.48 4.65
CA ASP A 82 -6.03 -5.90 4.51
C ASP A 82 -6.82 -6.69 5.55
N LEU A 83 -7.68 -7.59 5.13
CA LEU A 83 -8.43 -8.46 6.04
C LEU A 83 -7.53 -9.37 6.87
N TYR A 84 -6.31 -9.64 6.42
CA TYR A 84 -5.31 -10.39 7.19
C TYR A 84 -4.95 -9.67 8.50
N ASP A 85 -4.85 -8.34 8.48
CA ASP A 85 -4.47 -7.53 9.66
C ASP A 85 -5.65 -7.24 10.58
N VAL A 86 -6.86 -7.53 10.13
CA VAL A 86 -8.08 -7.25 10.89
C VAL A 86 -8.48 -8.48 11.71
N LYS A 87 -8.79 -8.25 12.99
CA LYS A 87 -9.23 -9.30 13.90
C LYS A 87 -10.42 -10.07 13.31
N ASN A 88 -10.25 -11.40 13.21
CA ASN A 88 -11.25 -12.31 12.64
C ASN A 88 -11.62 -12.03 11.17
N GLY A 89 -10.83 -11.24 10.43
CA GLY A 89 -11.10 -10.89 9.02
C GLY A 89 -12.41 -10.10 8.83
N LYS A 90 -12.85 -9.34 9.84
CA LYS A 90 -14.12 -8.61 9.82
C LYS A 90 -13.89 -7.16 10.22
N ILE A 91 -14.34 -6.24 9.38
CA ILE A 91 -14.26 -4.80 9.62
C ILE A 91 -15.58 -4.33 10.20
N ASP A 92 -15.57 -3.90 11.47
CA ASP A 92 -16.67 -3.14 12.05
C ASP A 92 -16.54 -1.68 11.60
N PRO A 93 -17.52 -1.13 10.86
CA PRO A 93 -17.49 0.25 10.40
C PRO A 93 -17.29 1.27 11.52
N LEU A 94 -17.78 1.02 12.72
CA LEU A 94 -17.64 1.95 13.85
C LEU A 94 -16.20 2.03 14.36
N GLN A 95 -15.38 1.02 14.11
CA GLN A 95 -13.95 1.05 14.46
C GLN A 95 -13.12 1.90 13.50
N LEU A 96 -13.64 2.24 12.33
CA LEU A 96 -12.97 3.09 11.35
C LEU A 96 -13.05 4.58 11.68
N ILE A 97 -13.88 4.95 12.65
CA ILE A 97 -14.09 6.33 13.05
C ILE A 97 -13.95 6.50 14.56
N THR A 98 -13.63 7.70 14.99
CA THR A 98 -13.65 8.14 16.38
C THR A 98 -14.53 9.39 16.45
N LEU A 99 -15.50 9.39 17.35
CA LEU A 99 -16.33 10.55 17.65
C LEU A 99 -15.57 11.45 18.64
N ASN A 100 -15.58 12.75 18.42
CA ASN A 100 -14.86 13.72 19.26
C ASN A 100 -15.62 14.08 20.57
N SER A 101 -16.81 13.54 20.78
CA SER A 101 -17.58 13.70 21.99
C SER A 101 -18.31 12.40 22.37
N PRO A 102 -18.37 12.05 23.67
CA PRO A 102 -19.12 10.90 24.15
C PRO A 102 -20.65 11.05 24.00
N ASP A 103 -21.12 12.28 23.80
CA ASP A 103 -22.54 12.59 23.62
C ASP A 103 -23.04 12.38 22.17
N LEU A 104 -22.14 11.88 21.31
CA LEU A 104 -22.45 11.61 19.93
C LEU A 104 -22.51 10.12 19.65
N LYS A 105 -23.29 9.75 18.63
CA LYS A 105 -23.38 8.41 18.07
C LYS A 105 -23.23 8.49 16.56
N ALA A 106 -22.81 7.40 15.93
CA ALA A 106 -22.80 7.30 14.48
C ALA A 106 -23.74 6.16 14.04
N GLN A 107 -24.54 6.44 13.02
CA GLN A 107 -25.19 5.43 12.22
C GLN A 107 -24.50 5.34 10.87
N TYR A 108 -24.57 4.19 10.22
CA TYR A 108 -23.92 4.02 8.93
C TYR A 108 -24.74 3.19 7.94
N VAL A 109 -24.46 3.42 6.68
CA VAL A 109 -24.89 2.61 5.55
C VAL A 109 -23.67 2.23 4.74
N ILE A 110 -23.48 0.94 4.50
CA ILE A 110 -22.42 0.40 3.63
C ILE A 110 -23.00 0.22 2.23
N ARG A 111 -22.21 0.56 1.22
CA ARG A 111 -22.43 0.18 -0.17
C ARG A 111 -21.27 -0.66 -0.65
N GLN A 112 -21.53 -1.90 -1.08
CA GLN A 112 -20.53 -2.80 -1.65
C GLN A 112 -21.17 -3.70 -2.71
N GLY A 113 -20.50 -3.86 -3.86
CA GLY A 113 -20.98 -4.73 -4.95
C GLY A 113 -22.40 -4.39 -5.46
N GLY A 114 -22.81 -3.11 -5.37
CA GLY A 114 -24.15 -2.68 -5.75
C GLY A 114 -25.22 -2.84 -4.66
N ASN A 115 -24.92 -3.50 -3.55
CA ASN A 115 -25.82 -3.71 -2.43
C ASN A 115 -25.61 -2.65 -1.34
N TYR A 116 -26.68 -2.45 -0.53
CA TYR A 116 -26.67 -1.58 0.63
C TYR A 116 -26.92 -2.39 1.90
N PHE A 117 -26.13 -2.11 2.94
CA PHE A 117 -26.22 -2.76 4.23
C PHE A 117 -26.30 -1.69 5.32
N THR A 118 -27.21 -1.86 6.26
CA THR A 118 -27.35 -0.96 7.41
C THR A 118 -26.82 -1.63 8.66
N GLN A 119 -26.56 -0.83 9.67
CA GLN A 119 -26.14 -1.30 11.00
C GLN A 119 -27.17 -2.28 11.63
N PRO A 120 -26.72 -3.35 12.30
CA PRO A 120 -25.34 -3.79 12.45
C PRO A 120 -24.90 -4.66 11.26
N SER A 121 -23.84 -4.25 10.59
CA SER A 121 -23.25 -5.01 9.47
C SER A 121 -21.73 -4.85 9.49
N GLU A 122 -21.03 -5.91 9.13
CA GLU A 122 -19.57 -5.94 9.04
C GLU A 122 -19.13 -6.11 7.59
N LEU A 123 -17.96 -5.62 7.26
CA LEU A 123 -17.35 -5.84 5.96
C LEU A 123 -16.39 -7.04 6.04
N THR A 124 -16.70 -8.07 5.26
CA THR A 124 -15.94 -9.33 5.21
C THR A 124 -15.49 -9.69 3.80
N THR A 125 -15.92 -8.90 2.81
CA THR A 125 -15.72 -9.20 1.39
C THR A 125 -14.69 -8.27 0.79
N VAL A 126 -13.77 -8.83 0.00
CA VAL A 126 -12.78 -8.06 -0.77
C VAL A 126 -13.45 -7.22 -1.86
N GLY A 127 -12.82 -6.11 -2.21
CA GLY A 127 -13.27 -5.21 -3.27
C GLY A 127 -13.50 -3.78 -2.78
N ALA A 128 -14.11 -2.97 -3.65
CA ALA A 128 -14.45 -1.60 -3.34
C ALA A 128 -15.72 -1.52 -2.48
N ALA A 129 -15.67 -0.68 -1.45
CA ALA A 129 -16.83 -0.36 -0.62
C ALA A 129 -16.86 1.14 -0.31
N SER A 130 -18.00 1.64 0.09
CA SER A 130 -18.13 2.96 0.71
C SER A 130 -19.04 2.88 1.92
N ILE A 131 -18.75 3.70 2.92
CA ILE A 131 -19.53 3.81 4.14
C ILE A 131 -19.94 5.26 4.30
N ASN A 132 -21.25 5.47 4.41
CA ASN A 132 -21.83 6.77 4.75
C ASN A 132 -22.20 6.75 6.23
N TYR A 133 -21.53 7.59 7.02
CA TYR A 133 -21.84 7.81 8.42
C TYR A 133 -22.74 9.03 8.57
N THR A 134 -23.76 8.94 9.40
CA THR A 134 -24.54 10.06 9.89
C THR A 134 -24.27 10.21 11.38
N VAL A 135 -23.81 11.37 11.81
CA VAL A 135 -23.55 11.64 13.23
C VAL A 135 -24.86 12.11 13.88
N LEU A 136 -25.17 11.51 15.02
CA LEU A 136 -26.37 11.79 15.79
C LEU A 136 -25.99 12.25 17.20
N LYS A 137 -26.85 13.09 17.79
CA LYS A 137 -26.84 13.40 19.22
C LYS A 137 -27.44 12.25 20.03
N THR A 138 -27.32 12.29 21.34
CA THR A 138 -27.90 11.27 22.26
C THR A 138 -29.40 11.14 22.16
N ASP A 139 -30.10 12.24 21.83
CA ASP A 139 -31.55 12.27 21.63
C ASP A 139 -31.98 11.67 20.27
N GLY A 140 -31.03 11.24 19.44
CA GLY A 140 -31.26 10.67 18.12
C GLY A 140 -31.44 11.72 17.01
N SER A 141 -31.39 13.01 17.32
CA SER A 141 -31.42 14.06 16.30
C SER A 141 -30.08 14.13 15.57
N PRO A 142 -30.05 14.52 14.28
CA PRO A 142 -28.81 14.70 13.55
C PRO A 142 -27.92 15.77 14.19
N HIS A 143 -26.61 15.46 14.30
CA HIS A 143 -25.60 16.47 14.60
C HIS A 143 -25.42 17.36 13.38
N THR A 144 -25.28 18.68 13.59
CA THR A 144 -25.03 19.65 12.52
C THR A 144 -23.62 20.23 12.65
N LYS A 145 -22.96 20.40 11.54
CA LYS A 145 -21.69 21.11 11.43
C LYS A 145 -21.87 22.61 11.72
N PRO A 146 -20.78 23.37 11.90
CA PRO A 146 -20.84 24.82 12.08
C PRO A 146 -21.52 25.57 10.94
N ASP A 147 -21.56 25.01 9.73
CA ASP A 147 -22.26 25.56 8.56
C ASP A 147 -23.77 25.24 8.54
N GLY A 148 -24.29 24.56 9.56
CA GLY A 148 -25.69 24.18 9.70
C GLY A 148 -26.11 22.92 8.93
N GLN A 149 -25.21 22.28 8.19
CA GLN A 149 -25.50 21.04 7.48
C GLN A 149 -25.42 19.83 8.42
N VAL A 150 -26.21 18.80 8.11
CA VAL A 150 -26.11 17.51 8.82
C VAL A 150 -24.70 16.93 8.64
N ASP A 151 -24.13 16.44 9.73
CA ASP A 151 -22.79 15.87 9.73
C ASP A 151 -22.83 14.44 9.14
N ILE A 152 -22.62 14.39 7.82
CA ILE A 152 -22.55 13.16 7.03
C ILE A 152 -21.14 13.01 6.49
N ILE A 153 -20.58 11.81 6.63
CA ILE A 153 -19.21 11.50 6.22
C ILE A 153 -19.23 10.27 5.32
N ASN A 154 -18.59 10.38 4.16
CA ASN A 154 -18.38 9.28 3.25
C ASN A 154 -16.94 8.78 3.33
N VAL A 155 -16.75 7.49 3.57
CA VAL A 155 -15.46 6.81 3.56
C VAL A 155 -15.43 5.81 2.42
N SER A 156 -14.52 6.00 1.46
CA SER A 156 -14.28 5.05 0.37
C SER A 156 -13.20 4.06 0.77
N LEU A 157 -13.44 2.78 0.53
CA LEU A 157 -12.55 1.68 0.91
C LEU A 157 -12.14 0.83 -0.29
N THR A 158 -10.93 0.31 -0.24
CA THR A 158 -10.50 -0.88 -0.99
C THR A 158 -10.11 -1.94 0.03
N ILE A 159 -10.83 -3.06 0.00
CA ILE A 159 -10.63 -4.18 0.92
C ILE A 159 -9.96 -5.30 0.13
N TYR A 160 -8.86 -5.84 0.66
CA TYR A 160 -8.16 -6.97 0.10
C TYR A 160 -7.78 -7.98 1.19
N ASN A 161 -7.30 -9.15 0.81
CA ASN A 161 -6.84 -10.18 1.74
C ASN A 161 -5.53 -10.76 1.25
N SER A 162 -4.46 -10.55 2.01
CA SER A 162 -3.11 -11.04 1.69
C SER A 162 -2.81 -12.43 2.25
N SER A 163 -3.71 -13.10 2.98
CA SER A 163 -3.43 -14.38 3.64
C SER A 163 -2.83 -15.42 2.69
N ALA A 164 -3.47 -15.67 1.54
CA ALA A 164 -2.99 -16.65 0.57
C ALA A 164 -1.60 -16.34 0.00
N LEU A 165 -1.27 -15.04 -0.15
CA LEU A 165 0.06 -14.62 -0.58
C LEU A 165 1.10 -14.86 0.51
N ARG A 166 0.77 -14.57 1.77
CA ARG A 166 1.67 -14.81 2.92
C ARG A 166 1.94 -16.30 3.10
N ASP A 167 0.91 -17.14 2.99
CA ASP A 167 1.05 -18.59 3.03
C ASP A 167 1.97 -19.08 1.90
N LYS A 168 1.83 -18.53 0.68
CA LYS A 168 2.68 -18.89 -0.45
C LYS A 168 4.13 -18.41 -0.27
N ILE A 169 4.35 -17.25 0.32
CA ILE A 169 5.69 -16.75 0.68
C ILE A 169 6.35 -17.73 1.66
N ASP A 170 5.64 -18.12 2.71
CA ASP A 170 6.17 -19.03 3.73
C ASP A 170 6.47 -20.43 3.15
N GLU A 171 5.61 -20.94 2.27
CA GLU A 171 5.83 -22.19 1.54
C GLU A 171 7.13 -22.15 0.72
N VAL A 172 7.30 -21.10 -0.13
CA VAL A 172 8.47 -20.98 -1.01
C VAL A 172 9.74 -20.69 -0.19
N LYS A 173 9.65 -19.91 0.87
CA LYS A 173 10.75 -19.65 1.81
C LYS A 173 11.25 -20.95 2.42
N LYS A 174 10.36 -21.76 3.00
CA LYS A 174 10.71 -23.07 3.57
C LYS A 174 11.36 -23.99 2.54
N LYS A 175 10.90 -23.94 1.29
CA LYS A 175 11.50 -24.73 0.19
C LYS A 175 12.90 -24.20 -0.16
N ALA A 176 13.10 -22.87 -0.23
CA ALA A 176 14.38 -22.26 -0.54
C ALA A 176 15.44 -22.49 0.56
N GLU A 177 15.03 -22.64 1.81
CA GLU A 177 15.94 -22.92 2.95
C GLU A 177 16.53 -24.33 2.92
N ASP A 178 16.03 -25.23 2.10
CA ASP A 178 16.56 -26.61 1.94
C ASP A 178 17.98 -26.57 1.34
N PRO A 179 18.99 -27.16 2.01
CA PRO A 179 20.39 -27.13 1.57
C PRO A 179 20.68 -27.86 0.25
N LYS A 180 19.70 -28.59 -0.28
CA LYS A 180 19.83 -29.23 -1.61
C LYS A 180 19.90 -28.24 -2.76
N TRP A 181 19.52 -27.00 -2.54
CA TRP A 181 19.56 -25.94 -3.54
C TRP A 181 20.90 -25.19 -3.50
N ASP A 182 21.32 -24.69 -4.65
CA ASP A 182 22.50 -23.82 -4.77
C ASP A 182 22.32 -22.55 -3.95
N GLU A 183 23.36 -22.14 -3.22
CA GLU A 183 23.33 -21.00 -2.32
C GLU A 183 22.96 -19.69 -3.03
N GLY A 184 23.55 -19.43 -4.19
CA GLY A 184 23.28 -18.22 -4.95
C GLY A 184 21.84 -18.15 -5.49
N SER A 185 21.21 -19.27 -5.81
CA SER A 185 19.80 -19.31 -6.21
C SER A 185 18.87 -19.15 -5.02
N ARG A 186 19.21 -19.74 -3.87
CA ARG A 186 18.48 -19.60 -2.61
C ARG A 186 18.42 -18.16 -2.15
N ASP A 187 19.59 -17.50 -2.09
CA ASP A 187 19.69 -16.11 -1.61
C ASP A 187 18.85 -15.16 -2.47
N LYS A 188 18.89 -15.33 -3.79
CA LYS A 188 18.06 -14.53 -4.70
C LYS A 188 16.57 -14.70 -4.40
N VAL A 189 16.11 -15.93 -4.17
CA VAL A 189 14.71 -16.21 -3.85
C VAL A 189 14.36 -15.59 -2.50
N LEU A 190 15.17 -15.78 -1.46
CA LEU A 190 14.91 -15.28 -0.11
C LEU A 190 14.84 -13.74 -0.07
N ILE A 191 15.76 -13.05 -0.75
CA ILE A 191 15.75 -11.59 -0.87
C ILE A 191 14.47 -11.12 -1.56
N SER A 192 14.11 -11.74 -2.70
CA SER A 192 12.88 -11.36 -3.43
C SER A 192 11.61 -11.60 -2.62
N LEU A 193 11.55 -12.66 -1.81
CA LEU A 193 10.42 -12.92 -0.92
C LEU A 193 10.31 -11.86 0.18
N ASP A 194 11.44 -11.41 0.74
CA ASP A 194 11.47 -10.36 1.76
C ASP A 194 11.03 -9.00 1.18
N ASP A 195 11.47 -8.67 -0.03
CA ASP A 195 11.04 -7.47 -0.76
C ASP A 195 9.51 -7.48 -1.01
N ILE A 196 8.96 -8.62 -1.46
CA ILE A 196 7.51 -8.77 -1.66
C ILE A 196 6.75 -8.61 -0.35
N LYS A 197 7.24 -9.23 0.73
CA LYS A 197 6.64 -9.11 2.06
C LYS A 197 6.66 -7.67 2.55
N THR A 198 7.78 -6.99 2.41
CA THR A 198 7.94 -5.58 2.77
C THR A 198 6.99 -4.69 1.97
N ASP A 199 6.82 -4.96 0.67
CA ASP A 199 5.89 -4.23 -0.19
C ASP A 199 4.43 -4.42 0.24
N ILE A 200 4.03 -5.64 0.65
CA ILE A 200 2.66 -5.88 1.16
C ILE A 200 2.44 -5.18 2.51
N ASP A 201 3.46 -5.18 3.35
CA ASP A 201 3.34 -4.62 4.70
C ASP A 201 3.25 -3.09 4.68
N ASN A 202 3.90 -2.44 3.74
CA ASN A 202 4.06 -0.98 3.73
C ASN A 202 3.22 -0.25 2.67
N ASN A 203 2.75 -0.93 1.63
CA ASN A 203 2.08 -0.27 0.52
C ASN A 203 0.63 -0.76 0.34
N PRO A 204 -0.28 0.14 -0.08
CA PRO A 204 -1.66 -0.23 -0.37
C PRO A 204 -1.73 -1.18 -1.57
N LYS A 205 -2.64 -2.14 -1.49
CA LYS A 205 -2.86 -3.15 -2.53
C LYS A 205 -4.34 -3.26 -2.89
N THR A 206 -4.58 -3.81 -4.08
CA THR A 206 -5.88 -4.35 -4.47
C THR A 206 -5.83 -5.88 -4.43
N GLN A 207 -6.97 -6.54 -4.50
CA GLN A 207 -6.99 -8.01 -4.58
C GLN A 207 -6.32 -8.52 -5.88
N SER A 208 -6.35 -7.74 -6.95
CA SER A 208 -5.64 -8.06 -8.19
C SER A 208 -4.11 -8.00 -8.00
N ASP A 209 -3.61 -7.02 -7.24
CA ASP A 209 -2.19 -6.93 -6.93
C ASP A 209 -1.73 -8.15 -6.12
N ILE A 210 -2.54 -8.60 -5.16
CA ILE A 210 -2.26 -9.80 -4.39
C ILE A 210 -2.18 -11.03 -5.30
N ALA A 211 -3.13 -11.21 -6.24
CA ALA A 211 -3.10 -12.32 -7.19
C ALA A 211 -1.85 -12.30 -8.10
N ASN A 212 -1.45 -11.12 -8.56
CA ASN A 212 -0.23 -10.94 -9.35
C ASN A 212 1.03 -11.31 -8.53
N LYS A 213 1.08 -10.90 -7.27
CA LYS A 213 2.18 -11.23 -6.37
C LYS A 213 2.26 -12.73 -6.04
N ILE A 214 1.13 -13.44 -5.92
CA ILE A 214 1.13 -14.90 -5.79
C ILE A 214 1.79 -15.57 -7.03
N THR A 215 1.48 -15.05 -8.21
CA THR A 215 2.09 -15.53 -9.46
C THR A 215 3.60 -15.27 -9.48
N GLU A 216 4.02 -14.06 -9.04
CA GLU A 216 5.43 -13.69 -8.91
C GLU A 216 6.17 -14.65 -7.96
N VAL A 217 5.64 -14.87 -6.75
CA VAL A 217 6.20 -15.81 -5.76
C VAL A 217 6.29 -17.25 -6.33
N THR A 218 5.26 -17.69 -7.06
CA THR A 218 5.26 -19.01 -7.71
C THR A 218 6.36 -19.12 -8.77
N ASN A 219 6.69 -18.03 -9.46
CA ASN A 219 7.78 -18.02 -10.43
C ASN A 219 9.17 -17.97 -9.77
N LEU A 220 9.30 -17.36 -8.59
CA LEU A 220 10.54 -17.39 -7.82
C LEU A 220 10.93 -18.83 -7.45
N GLU A 221 9.98 -19.69 -7.17
CA GLU A 221 10.24 -21.11 -6.89
C GLU A 221 10.98 -21.83 -8.04
N LYS A 222 10.76 -21.42 -9.29
CA LYS A 222 11.41 -22.00 -10.48
C LYS A 222 12.86 -21.56 -10.67
N ILE A 223 13.32 -20.55 -9.91
CA ILE A 223 14.71 -20.05 -9.95
C ILE A 223 15.64 -20.94 -9.14
N LEU A 224 15.10 -21.75 -8.22
CA LEU A 224 15.90 -22.66 -7.39
C LEU A 224 16.61 -23.69 -8.25
N VAL A 225 17.93 -23.70 -8.19
CA VAL A 225 18.82 -24.62 -8.92
C VAL A 225 19.34 -25.69 -7.95
N PRO A 226 19.31 -26.96 -8.28
CA PRO A 226 19.92 -27.97 -7.44
C PRO A 226 21.42 -27.71 -7.21
N ARG A 227 21.88 -27.94 -5.98
CA ARG A 227 23.29 -27.85 -5.65
C ARG A 227 24.04 -29.00 -6.36
N ILE A 228 25.08 -28.64 -7.10
CA ILE A 228 26.00 -29.63 -7.67
C ILE A 228 26.94 -30.08 -6.54
N PRO A 229 27.03 -31.37 -6.21
CA PRO A 229 27.97 -31.86 -5.23
C PRO A 229 29.41 -31.47 -5.58
N ASP A 230 30.24 -31.20 -4.59
CA ASP A 230 31.62 -30.78 -4.82
C ASP A 230 32.45 -31.87 -5.54
N ALA A 231 32.06 -33.12 -5.37
CA ALA A 231 32.67 -34.26 -6.11
C ALA A 231 32.43 -34.15 -7.63
N ASP A 232 31.27 -33.59 -8.05
CA ASP A 232 30.93 -33.45 -9.47
C ASP A 232 31.52 -32.15 -10.08
N LYS A 233 31.94 -31.21 -9.23
CA LYS A 233 32.64 -29.99 -9.67
C LYS A 233 34.12 -30.19 -9.93
N ASN A 234 34.73 -31.17 -9.25
CA ASN A 234 36.13 -31.51 -9.31
C ASN A 234 36.27 -32.94 -9.87
N ASP A 235 36.16 -33.08 -11.19
CA ASP A 235 36.57 -34.30 -11.85
C ASP A 235 38.12 -34.29 -11.92
N PRO A 236 38.80 -35.02 -11.05
CA PRO A 236 40.26 -35.02 -11.07
C PRO A 236 40.70 -35.67 -12.37
N ALA A 237 41.16 -34.88 -13.31
CA ALA A 237 41.80 -35.40 -14.52
C ALA A 237 43.05 -36.16 -14.09
N GLY A 238 43.01 -37.47 -14.21
CA GLY A 238 44.20 -38.29 -14.02
C GLY A 238 45.28 -37.91 -15.03
N LYS A 239 46.50 -37.67 -14.57
CA LYS A 239 47.66 -37.45 -15.43
C LYS A 239 48.43 -38.73 -15.57
N ASP A 240 48.72 -39.14 -16.82
CA ASP A 240 49.58 -40.23 -17.08
C ASP A 240 51.00 -39.91 -16.60
N GLN A 241 51.55 -40.71 -15.70
CA GLN A 241 52.92 -40.60 -15.24
C GLN A 241 53.80 -41.59 -16.02
N GLN A 242 54.87 -41.06 -16.62
CA GLN A 242 55.95 -41.88 -17.12
C GLN A 242 56.98 -42.07 -16.00
N VAL A 243 57.10 -43.29 -15.52
CA VAL A 243 58.09 -43.67 -14.51
C VAL A 243 59.05 -44.72 -15.10
N ASN A 244 60.32 -44.68 -14.70
CA ASN A 244 61.28 -45.71 -15.12
C ASN A 244 60.98 -47.02 -14.42
N VAL A 245 61.45 -48.09 -15.03
CA VAL A 245 61.28 -49.43 -14.45
C VAL A 245 61.98 -49.50 -13.08
N GLY A 246 61.17 -49.78 -12.02
CA GLY A 246 61.66 -49.84 -10.65
C GLY A 246 61.32 -48.58 -9.82
N GLU A 247 60.75 -47.50 -10.40
CA GLU A 247 60.25 -46.35 -9.68
C GLU A 247 58.75 -46.50 -9.35
N THR A 248 58.37 -46.00 -8.19
CA THR A 248 56.94 -45.97 -7.78
C THR A 248 56.34 -44.62 -8.15
N PRO A 249 55.21 -44.59 -8.90
CA PRO A 249 54.53 -43.34 -9.18
C PRO A 249 54.09 -42.65 -7.89
N LYS A 250 54.25 -41.33 -7.84
CA LYS A 250 53.78 -40.51 -6.72
C LYS A 250 52.31 -40.15 -6.95
N ALA A 251 51.48 -40.42 -5.98
CA ALA A 251 50.04 -40.10 -6.06
C ALA A 251 49.76 -38.63 -6.28
N GLU A 252 50.54 -37.74 -5.68
CA GLU A 252 50.47 -36.28 -5.80
C GLU A 252 50.71 -35.76 -7.22
N ASP A 253 51.49 -36.48 -8.03
CA ASP A 253 51.79 -36.14 -9.42
C ASP A 253 50.77 -36.68 -10.42
N SER A 254 49.84 -37.56 -9.93
CA SER A 254 48.81 -38.25 -10.75
C SER A 254 47.52 -37.45 -10.88
N ILE A 255 47.35 -36.36 -10.12
CA ILE A 255 46.13 -35.55 -10.06
C ILE A 255 46.44 -34.18 -10.61
N GLY A 256 45.62 -33.67 -11.51
CA GLY A 256 45.70 -32.35 -12.13
C GLY A 256 44.72 -31.39 -11.66
#